data_539f22d911668e7726e46dd00b53d9a9
#
_entry.id   539f22d911668e7726e46dd00b53d9a9
#
_cell.length_a   1.000
_cell.length_b   1.000
_cell.length_c   1.000
_cell.angle_alpha   90.00
_cell.angle_beta   90.00
_cell.angle_gamma   90.00
#
_symmetry.space_group_name_H-M   'P 1'
#
loop_
_entity.id
_entity.type
_entity.pdbx_description
1 polymer ?
#
loop_
_entity_poly.entity_id
_entity_poly.type
_entity_poly.pdbx_seq_one_letter_code
_entity_poly.pdbx_strand_id
1 'polypeptide(L)'
;MTNPRELTPFVGFTAEEVRKLCEQYHMDYEETMSWYDGYQFRDMTSICNPRSVVSAMESGILDTYWTETETFEALKIYIDMNFSGLRDTVVKLMAGGRQKIDTRSFVNDMTTFHSADDVLTLLVHLGYLGYDFDTKEVFIPNREIMGEYVTATRVSQWSEIVHSVLQSDKLLQATWNGDEEAVAKGMEEAHLNTSHLQYNDENALNYTVSLAYYSARQYYTLIRELPTGKGFADMVFLPKKKYADKPAMIVELKWDDNADTALRQIRDKQYTEALKDYKGNILCVGITYDRGSKKHTCRIEKETT
;
A
#
# COMPACT_ATOMS: atom_id res chain seq x y z
N MET A 1 -10.29 15.81 14.63
CA MET A 1 -9.39 16.32 15.71
C MET A 1 -7.99 15.80 15.38
N THR A 2 -7.07 16.68 14.96
CA THR A 2 -5.74 16.29 14.48
C THR A 2 -4.74 16.02 15.61
N ASN A 3 -4.99 16.50 16.83
CA ASN A 3 -4.13 16.23 17.98
C ASN A 3 -4.96 16.20 19.28
N PRO A 4 -5.44 15.05 19.73
CA PRO A 4 -6.23 14.90 20.94
C PRO A 4 -5.41 15.02 22.24
N ARG A 5 -4.07 15.09 22.17
CA ARG A 5 -3.14 15.19 23.32
C ARG A 5 -3.39 14.07 24.33
N GLU A 6 -3.64 14.41 25.61
CA GLU A 6 -3.91 13.46 26.69
C GLU A 6 -5.14 12.56 26.45
N LEU A 7 -6.03 12.95 25.53
CA LEU A 7 -7.20 12.15 25.15
C LEU A 7 -6.90 11.12 24.03
N THR A 8 -5.67 11.07 23.51
CA THR A 8 -5.30 10.16 22.43
C THR A 8 -5.69 8.70 22.71
N PRO A 9 -5.48 8.12 23.91
CA PRO A 9 -5.87 6.75 24.19
C PRO A 9 -7.38 6.48 24.17
N PHE A 10 -8.19 7.55 24.17
CA PHE A 10 -9.65 7.45 24.25
C PHE A 10 -10.36 7.75 22.91
N VAL A 11 -9.63 8.01 21.85
CA VAL A 11 -10.23 8.29 20.52
C VAL A 11 -10.36 7.05 19.65
N GLY A 12 -9.80 5.92 20.07
CA GLY A 12 -9.86 4.63 19.39
C GLY A 12 -9.31 3.52 20.25
N PHE A 13 -9.26 2.31 19.72
CA PHE A 13 -8.62 1.19 20.41
C PHE A 13 -7.11 1.21 20.21
N THR A 14 -6.39 1.04 21.31
CA THR A 14 -4.94 0.82 21.29
C THR A 14 -4.60 -0.59 20.83
N ALA A 15 -3.36 -0.79 20.36
CA ALA A 15 -2.88 -2.11 19.96
C ALA A 15 -3.03 -3.17 21.06
N GLU A 16 -2.84 -2.79 22.34
CA GLU A 16 -3.01 -3.70 23.48
C GLU A 16 -4.46 -4.10 23.71
N GLU A 17 -5.39 -3.16 23.57
CA GLU A 17 -6.83 -3.44 23.70
C GLU A 17 -7.30 -4.34 22.57
N VAL A 18 -6.89 -4.07 21.33
CA VAL A 18 -7.20 -4.94 20.17
C VAL A 18 -6.63 -6.34 20.37
N ARG A 19 -5.43 -6.48 20.94
CA ARG A 19 -4.85 -7.80 21.23
C ARG A 19 -5.73 -8.59 22.21
N LYS A 20 -6.18 -7.98 23.28
CA LYS A 20 -7.08 -8.60 24.26
C LYS A 20 -8.43 -9.00 23.64
N LEU A 21 -8.97 -8.13 22.77
CA LEU A 21 -10.20 -8.44 22.04
C LEU A 21 -10.00 -9.62 21.07
N CYS A 22 -8.91 -9.67 20.33
CA CYS A 22 -8.57 -10.78 19.44
C CYS A 22 -8.47 -12.12 20.21
N GLU A 23 -7.85 -12.11 21.39
CA GLU A 23 -7.79 -13.29 22.26
C GLU A 23 -9.19 -13.74 22.71
N GLN A 24 -10.04 -12.80 23.13
CA GLN A 24 -11.40 -13.06 23.60
C GLN A 24 -12.32 -13.58 22.49
N TYR A 25 -12.23 -13.01 21.29
CA TYR A 25 -13.09 -13.33 20.15
C TYR A 25 -12.47 -14.34 19.17
N HIS A 26 -11.29 -14.90 19.49
CA HIS A 26 -10.55 -15.88 18.68
C HIS A 26 -10.23 -15.40 17.26
N MET A 27 -9.87 -14.12 17.12
CA MET A 27 -9.46 -13.50 15.86
C MET A 27 -7.96 -13.39 15.73
N ASP A 28 -7.44 -13.41 14.50
CA ASP A 28 -6.03 -13.19 14.24
C ASP A 28 -5.66 -11.71 14.48
N TYR A 29 -4.73 -11.47 15.41
CA TYR A 29 -4.32 -10.14 15.79
C TYR A 29 -3.62 -9.38 14.65
N GLU A 30 -2.68 -10.02 13.96
CA GLU A 30 -1.90 -9.39 12.90
C GLU A 30 -2.80 -9.03 11.70
N GLU A 31 -3.74 -9.91 11.38
CA GLU A 31 -4.71 -9.63 10.33
C GLU A 31 -5.68 -8.51 10.74
N THR A 32 -6.16 -8.49 11.97
CA THR A 32 -7.03 -7.42 12.51
C THR A 32 -6.31 -6.07 12.47
N MET A 33 -5.05 -6.01 12.90
CA MET A 33 -4.26 -4.80 12.84
C MET A 33 -4.06 -4.33 11.39
N SER A 34 -3.83 -5.23 10.44
CA SER A 34 -3.70 -4.85 9.02
C SER A 34 -4.96 -4.23 8.43
N TRP A 35 -6.12 -4.56 8.99
CA TRP A 35 -7.42 -4.02 8.56
C TRP A 35 -7.73 -2.65 9.18
N TYR A 36 -7.43 -2.43 10.46
CA TYR A 36 -8.01 -1.32 11.21
C TYR A 36 -7.02 -0.39 11.91
N ASP A 37 -5.73 -0.75 11.99
CA ASP A 37 -4.68 0.11 12.54
C ASP A 37 -4.20 1.15 11.52
N GLY A 38 -3.31 2.05 11.96
CA GLY A 38 -2.56 2.98 11.12
C GLY A 38 -2.89 4.45 11.37
N TYR A 39 -3.82 4.77 12.27
CA TYR A 39 -3.98 6.15 12.70
C TYR A 39 -2.89 6.50 13.73
N GLN A 40 -2.24 7.64 13.47
CA GLN A 40 -1.11 8.09 14.28
C GLN A 40 -1.41 9.45 14.90
N PHE A 41 -1.02 9.60 16.14
CA PHE A 41 -1.01 10.87 16.86
C PHE A 41 0.40 11.06 17.44
N ARG A 42 0.74 12.31 17.83
CA ARG A 42 2.09 12.66 18.23
C ARG A 42 2.68 11.72 19.29
N ASP A 43 1.85 11.29 20.24
CA ASP A 43 2.27 10.50 21.40
C ASP A 43 1.88 9.02 21.28
N MET A 44 1.27 8.62 20.15
CA MET A 44 0.78 7.26 19.95
C MET A 44 0.72 6.92 18.45
N THR A 45 1.40 5.86 18.06
CA THR A 45 1.62 5.49 16.65
C THR A 45 0.64 4.44 16.13
N SER A 46 -0.26 3.92 16.99
CA SER A 46 -1.18 2.84 16.63
C SER A 46 -2.50 3.05 17.35
N ILE A 47 -3.50 3.48 16.58
CA ILE A 47 -4.89 3.59 17.02
C ILE A 47 -5.79 3.00 15.96
N CYS A 48 -6.66 2.08 16.37
CA CYS A 48 -7.64 1.44 15.50
C CYS A 48 -9.01 2.11 15.61
N ASN A 49 -9.78 2.11 14.52
CA ASN A 49 -11.13 2.62 14.50
C ASN A 49 -12.04 1.80 15.43
N PRO A 50 -12.72 2.43 16.41
CA PRO A 50 -13.55 1.70 17.38
C PRO A 50 -14.71 0.94 16.73
N ARG A 51 -15.41 1.56 15.79
CA ARG A 51 -16.56 0.95 15.12
C ARG A 51 -16.16 -0.28 14.34
N SER A 52 -15.13 -0.19 13.54
CA SER A 52 -14.66 -1.29 12.69
C SER A 52 -14.17 -2.46 13.53
N VAL A 53 -13.40 -2.19 14.60
CA VAL A 53 -12.94 -3.22 15.55
C VAL A 53 -14.11 -3.91 16.21
N VAL A 54 -15.10 -3.18 16.75
CA VAL A 54 -16.27 -3.76 17.42
C VAL A 54 -17.07 -4.62 16.44
N SER A 55 -17.39 -4.09 15.26
CA SER A 55 -18.16 -4.83 14.24
C SER A 55 -17.45 -6.11 13.79
N ALA A 56 -16.12 -6.06 13.63
CA ALA A 56 -15.33 -7.25 13.30
C ALA A 56 -15.37 -8.30 14.42
N MET A 57 -15.24 -7.87 15.68
CA MET A 57 -15.32 -8.78 16.83
C MET A 57 -16.71 -9.43 16.96
N GLU A 58 -17.79 -8.67 16.78
CA GLU A 58 -19.15 -9.17 16.85
C GLU A 58 -19.51 -10.13 15.71
N SER A 59 -19.06 -9.84 14.49
CA SER A 59 -19.34 -10.68 13.31
C SER A 59 -18.39 -11.88 13.16
N GLY A 60 -17.18 -11.80 13.74
CA GLY A 60 -16.09 -12.75 13.49
C GLY A 60 -15.48 -12.62 12.08
N ILE A 61 -15.77 -11.54 11.36
CA ILE A 61 -15.34 -11.30 9.97
C ILE A 61 -14.54 -10.00 9.90
N LEU A 62 -13.41 -10.03 9.21
CA LEU A 62 -12.65 -8.82 8.88
C LEU A 62 -13.14 -8.30 7.53
N ASP A 63 -13.82 -7.16 7.55
CA ASP A 63 -14.41 -6.53 6.38
C ASP A 63 -14.44 -5.00 6.55
N THR A 64 -14.98 -4.29 5.55
CA THR A 64 -15.17 -2.85 5.58
C THR A 64 -16.44 -2.49 6.34
N TYR A 65 -16.30 -1.86 7.51
CA TYR A 65 -17.39 -1.38 8.36
C TYR A 65 -17.51 0.15 8.38
N TRP A 66 -16.51 0.83 7.78
CA TRP A 66 -16.47 2.29 7.72
C TRP A 66 -17.65 2.89 6.95
N THR A 67 -18.07 2.24 5.87
CA THR A 67 -19.02 2.77 4.86
C THR A 67 -20.49 2.59 5.14
N GLU A 68 -20.89 1.95 6.23
CA GLU A 68 -22.32 1.86 6.55
C GLU A 68 -23.01 3.24 6.79
N THR A 69 -22.29 4.34 6.62
CA THR A 69 -22.78 5.71 6.77
C THR A 69 -22.28 6.59 5.64
N GLU A 70 -22.99 6.74 4.51
CA GLU A 70 -22.91 7.79 3.47
C GLU A 70 -21.52 8.37 3.06
N THR A 71 -20.42 7.88 3.64
CA THR A 71 -19.08 8.50 3.56
C THR A 71 -18.37 8.23 2.24
N PHE A 72 -18.75 7.18 1.51
CA PHE A 72 -18.17 6.85 0.21
C PHE A 72 -18.34 7.97 -0.84
N GLU A 73 -19.54 8.56 -0.92
CA GLU A 73 -19.80 9.66 -1.86
C GLU A 73 -18.95 10.89 -1.52
N ALA A 74 -18.68 11.13 -0.24
CA ALA A 74 -17.82 12.23 0.18
C ALA A 74 -16.39 12.06 -0.34
N LEU A 75 -15.77 10.88 -0.16
CA LEU A 75 -14.42 10.63 -0.67
C LEU A 75 -14.34 10.87 -2.18
N LYS A 76 -15.32 10.36 -2.94
CA LYS A 76 -15.39 10.55 -4.40
C LYS A 76 -15.41 12.03 -4.78
N ILE A 77 -16.26 12.83 -4.14
CA ILE A 77 -16.36 14.26 -4.43
C ILE A 77 -14.99 14.93 -4.25
N TYR A 78 -14.28 14.62 -3.19
CA TYR A 78 -13.00 15.27 -2.88
C TYR A 78 -11.87 14.81 -3.80
N ILE A 79 -11.76 13.53 -4.13
CA ILE A 79 -10.70 13.06 -5.04
C ILE A 79 -10.93 13.48 -6.49
N ASP A 80 -12.17 13.76 -6.88
CA ASP A 80 -12.53 14.24 -8.23
C ASP A 80 -12.36 15.77 -8.39
N MET A 81 -11.98 16.49 -7.32
CA MET A 81 -11.71 17.91 -7.42
C MET A 81 -10.50 18.17 -8.35
N ASN A 82 -10.66 19.12 -9.27
CA ASN A 82 -9.66 19.42 -10.29
C ASN A 82 -8.52 20.32 -9.75
N PHE A 83 -7.80 19.87 -8.71
CA PHE A 83 -6.57 20.50 -8.24
C PHE A 83 -5.36 19.86 -8.88
N SER A 84 -4.41 20.71 -9.32
CA SER A 84 -3.15 20.22 -9.91
C SER A 84 -2.42 19.29 -8.95
N GLY A 85 -2.06 18.09 -9.43
CA GLY A 85 -1.33 17.09 -8.66
C GLY A 85 -2.15 16.28 -7.66
N LEU A 86 -3.44 16.57 -7.44
CA LEU A 86 -4.26 15.82 -6.49
C LEU A 86 -4.44 14.37 -6.93
N ARG A 87 -4.75 14.15 -8.22
CA ARG A 87 -4.94 12.80 -8.78
C ARG A 87 -3.67 11.97 -8.64
N ASP A 88 -2.52 12.52 -9.03
CA ASP A 88 -1.22 11.84 -8.92
C ASP A 88 -0.88 11.51 -7.48
N THR A 89 -1.20 12.42 -6.56
CA THR A 89 -1.03 12.19 -5.12
C THR A 89 -1.90 11.04 -4.63
N VAL A 90 -3.18 10.98 -5.00
CA VAL A 90 -4.06 9.88 -4.61
C VAL A 90 -3.53 8.54 -5.15
N VAL A 91 -3.09 8.49 -6.41
CA VAL A 91 -2.46 7.28 -6.99
C VAL A 91 -1.24 6.86 -6.19
N LYS A 92 -0.35 7.81 -5.87
CA LYS A 92 0.83 7.57 -5.04
C LYS A 92 0.45 7.00 -3.66
N LEU A 93 -0.56 7.56 -3.01
CA LEU A 93 -1.06 7.09 -1.71
C LEU A 93 -1.66 5.68 -1.82
N MET A 94 -2.45 5.38 -2.87
CA MET A 94 -2.98 4.04 -3.13
C MET A 94 -1.87 3.02 -3.38
N ALA A 95 -0.78 3.43 -3.99
CA ALA A 95 0.44 2.62 -4.14
C ALA A 95 1.18 2.39 -2.80
N GLY A 96 0.70 2.95 -1.68
CA GLY A 96 1.30 2.87 -0.35
C GLY A 96 2.42 3.88 -0.14
N GLY A 97 2.52 4.90 -1.00
CA GLY A 97 3.41 6.05 -0.82
C GLY A 97 2.93 7.00 0.26
N ARG A 98 3.77 8.00 0.55
CA ARG A 98 3.46 9.10 1.48
C ARG A 98 3.60 10.42 0.75
N GLN A 99 2.81 11.43 1.12
CA GLN A 99 2.86 12.76 0.53
C GLN A 99 2.96 13.82 1.61
N LYS A 100 3.98 14.66 1.52
CA LYS A 100 4.12 15.81 2.40
C LYS A 100 3.10 16.87 2.03
N ILE A 101 2.41 17.41 3.05
CA ILE A 101 1.40 18.47 2.87
C ILE A 101 1.62 19.63 3.83
N ASP A 102 1.09 20.81 3.46
CA ASP A 102 0.98 21.96 4.36
C ASP A 102 -0.46 22.12 4.86
N THR A 103 -0.67 21.78 6.12
CA THR A 103 -2.00 21.85 6.77
C THR A 103 -2.41 23.24 7.23
N ARG A 104 -1.55 24.25 7.08
CA ARG A 104 -1.76 25.61 7.66
C ARG A 104 -2.71 26.46 6.83
N SER A 105 -2.86 26.17 5.52
CA SER A 105 -3.77 26.89 4.62
C SER A 105 -5.22 26.46 4.77
N PHE A 106 -5.46 25.28 5.36
CA PHE A 106 -6.80 24.72 5.46
C PHE A 106 -7.70 25.53 6.38
N VAL A 107 -8.77 26.06 5.79
CA VAL A 107 -9.86 26.72 6.51
C VAL A 107 -10.95 25.68 6.76
N ASN A 108 -11.22 25.36 8.02
CA ASN A 108 -12.10 24.25 8.41
C ASN A 108 -13.60 24.52 8.15
N ASP A 109 -13.96 24.84 6.90
CA ASP A 109 -15.34 25.12 6.48
C ASP A 109 -15.92 24.08 5.51
N MET A 110 -15.15 23.03 5.15
CA MET A 110 -15.52 21.93 4.25
C MET A 110 -15.94 22.36 2.81
N THR A 111 -15.91 23.62 2.49
CA THR A 111 -16.40 24.17 1.22
C THR A 111 -15.37 25.00 0.47
N THR A 112 -14.41 25.58 1.19
CA THR A 112 -13.40 26.47 0.62
C THR A 112 -12.06 25.75 0.50
N PHE A 113 -11.71 25.33 -0.71
CA PHE A 113 -10.44 24.68 -1.02
C PHE A 113 -9.67 25.54 -2.01
N HIS A 114 -8.40 25.81 -1.72
CA HIS A 114 -7.51 26.60 -2.56
C HIS A 114 -6.40 25.76 -3.19
N SER A 115 -6.18 24.55 -2.66
CA SER A 115 -5.06 23.68 -3.06
C SER A 115 -5.40 22.20 -2.87
N ALA A 116 -4.57 21.32 -3.47
CA ALA A 116 -4.64 19.88 -3.19
C ALA A 116 -4.37 19.59 -1.71
N ASP A 117 -3.50 20.36 -1.05
CA ASP A 117 -3.16 20.20 0.37
C ASP A 117 -4.39 20.44 1.28
N ASP A 118 -5.26 21.37 0.92
CA ASP A 118 -6.51 21.61 1.68
C ASP A 118 -7.45 20.40 1.59
N VAL A 119 -7.58 19.80 0.39
CA VAL A 119 -8.38 18.57 0.20
C VAL A 119 -7.77 17.41 1.00
N LEU A 120 -6.47 17.22 0.91
CA LEU A 120 -5.77 16.15 1.65
C LEU A 120 -5.88 16.37 3.16
N THR A 121 -5.82 17.62 3.63
CA THR A 121 -6.02 17.95 5.05
C THR A 121 -7.44 17.62 5.49
N LEU A 122 -8.45 17.92 4.68
CA LEU A 122 -9.82 17.52 4.98
C LEU A 122 -9.95 15.99 5.06
N LEU A 123 -9.34 15.24 4.13
CA LEU A 123 -9.37 13.77 4.17
C LEU A 123 -8.72 13.20 5.43
N VAL A 124 -7.69 13.88 6.00
CA VAL A 124 -7.17 13.54 7.34
C VAL A 124 -8.23 13.77 8.43
N HIS A 125 -8.94 14.92 8.39
CA HIS A 125 -9.98 15.22 9.38
C HIS A 125 -11.16 14.25 9.31
N LEU A 126 -11.49 13.77 8.11
CA LEU A 126 -12.56 12.79 7.89
C LEU A 126 -12.12 11.34 8.16
N GLY A 127 -10.82 11.09 8.41
CA GLY A 127 -10.28 9.76 8.69
C GLY A 127 -9.94 8.92 7.45
N TYR A 128 -10.01 9.48 6.24
CA TYR A 128 -9.57 8.78 5.02
C TYR A 128 -8.06 8.76 4.85
N LEU A 129 -7.33 9.61 5.57
CA LEU A 129 -5.87 9.64 5.58
C LEU A 129 -5.35 9.63 7.01
N GLY A 130 -4.25 8.91 7.23
CA GLY A 130 -3.38 9.09 8.38
C GLY A 130 -2.46 10.29 8.15
N TYR A 131 -1.98 10.89 9.24
CA TYR A 131 -1.03 12.00 9.20
C TYR A 131 0.11 11.76 10.18
N ASP A 132 1.32 11.83 9.67
CA ASP A 132 2.54 11.76 10.45
C ASP A 132 2.97 13.18 10.83
N PHE A 133 2.97 13.48 12.13
CA PHE A 133 3.27 14.81 12.65
C PHE A 133 4.74 15.21 12.52
N ASP A 134 5.65 14.24 12.50
CA ASP A 134 7.09 14.49 12.45
C ASP A 134 7.53 14.76 11.02
N THR A 135 7.11 13.94 10.07
CA THR A 135 7.44 14.09 8.65
C THR A 135 6.50 15.04 7.91
N LYS A 136 5.32 15.35 8.48
CA LYS A 136 4.21 16.12 7.88
C LYS A 136 3.66 15.46 6.62
N GLU A 137 3.58 14.16 6.63
CA GLU A 137 3.13 13.37 5.51
C GLU A 137 1.79 12.71 5.78
N VAL A 138 0.98 12.61 4.72
CA VAL A 138 -0.26 11.83 4.70
C VAL A 138 -0.02 10.48 4.03
N PHE A 139 -0.82 9.50 4.43
CA PHE A 139 -0.82 8.14 3.88
C PHE A 139 -2.19 7.48 4.08
N ILE A 140 -2.49 6.43 3.32
CA ILE A 140 -3.69 5.61 3.56
C ILE A 140 -3.40 4.68 4.74
N PRO A 141 -4.18 4.76 5.84
CA PRO A 141 -3.78 4.13 7.10
C PRO A 141 -3.84 2.60 7.08
N ASN A 142 -4.84 2.01 6.41
CA ASN A 142 -5.10 0.58 6.52
C ASN A 142 -5.85 0.00 5.32
N ARG A 143 -6.15 -1.31 5.38
CA ARG A 143 -6.82 -2.03 4.29
C ARG A 143 -8.28 -1.63 4.11
N GLU A 144 -8.99 -1.34 5.20
CA GLU A 144 -10.38 -0.89 5.15
C GLU A 144 -10.48 0.40 4.33
N ILE A 145 -9.71 1.41 4.69
CA ILE A 145 -9.71 2.71 3.99
C ILE A 145 -9.17 2.58 2.55
N MET A 146 -8.20 1.71 2.31
CA MET A 146 -7.74 1.43 0.94
C MET A 146 -8.88 0.89 0.07
N GLY A 147 -9.75 0.02 0.61
CA GLY A 147 -10.96 -0.46 -0.08
C GLY A 147 -11.87 0.67 -0.52
N GLU A 148 -12.01 1.72 0.31
CA GLU A 148 -12.78 2.92 -0.01
C GLU A 148 -12.21 3.70 -1.20
N TYR A 149 -10.88 3.91 -1.23
CA TYR A 149 -10.23 4.54 -2.38
C TYR A 149 -10.42 3.72 -3.67
N VAL A 150 -10.28 2.40 -3.60
CA VAL A 150 -10.54 1.52 -4.77
C VAL A 150 -11.97 1.67 -5.25
N THR A 151 -12.94 1.70 -4.35
CA THR A 151 -14.36 1.85 -4.70
C THR A 151 -14.65 3.23 -5.26
N ALA A 152 -14.13 4.30 -4.63
CA ALA A 152 -14.28 5.68 -5.11
C ALA A 152 -13.70 5.86 -6.51
N THR A 153 -12.50 5.35 -6.77
CA THR A 153 -11.85 5.46 -8.09
C THR A 153 -12.59 4.69 -9.19
N ARG A 154 -13.24 3.55 -8.86
CA ARG A 154 -14.09 2.81 -9.81
C ARG A 154 -15.27 3.65 -10.28
N VAL A 155 -15.95 4.31 -9.35
CA VAL A 155 -17.14 5.14 -9.66
C VAL A 155 -16.74 6.43 -10.36
N SER A 156 -15.59 6.99 -10.04
CA SER A 156 -15.04 8.23 -10.65
C SER A 156 -14.44 8.04 -12.04
N GLN A 157 -14.59 6.86 -12.65
CA GLN A 157 -14.04 6.56 -13.98
C GLN A 157 -12.51 6.73 -14.09
N TRP A 158 -11.77 6.50 -13.02
CA TRP A 158 -10.32 6.38 -13.04
C TRP A 158 -9.93 5.01 -13.62
N SER A 159 -10.37 4.77 -14.87
CA SER A 159 -10.35 3.47 -15.55
C SER A 159 -8.98 2.78 -15.51
N GLU A 160 -7.90 3.54 -15.61
CA GLU A 160 -6.53 3.05 -15.68
C GLU A 160 -6.08 2.42 -14.35
N ILE A 161 -6.34 3.10 -13.22
CA ILE A 161 -5.98 2.59 -11.89
C ILE A 161 -6.82 1.37 -11.53
N VAL A 162 -8.12 1.45 -11.81
CA VAL A 162 -9.04 0.32 -11.61
C VAL A 162 -8.59 -0.90 -12.41
N HIS A 163 -8.17 -0.68 -13.66
CA HIS A 163 -7.66 -1.76 -14.50
C HIS A 163 -6.42 -2.43 -13.90
N SER A 164 -5.43 -1.65 -13.46
CA SER A 164 -4.22 -2.16 -12.79
C SER A 164 -4.55 -2.98 -11.53
N VAL A 165 -5.47 -2.49 -10.70
CA VAL A 165 -5.92 -3.21 -9.49
C VAL A 165 -6.63 -4.52 -9.85
N LEU A 166 -7.49 -4.53 -10.87
CA LEU A 166 -8.21 -5.74 -11.30
C LEU A 166 -7.30 -6.78 -11.97
N GLN A 167 -6.22 -6.36 -12.64
CA GLN A 167 -5.24 -7.26 -13.26
C GLN A 167 -4.21 -7.78 -12.25
N SER A 168 -4.11 -7.18 -11.05
CA SER A 168 -3.07 -7.49 -10.07
C SER A 168 -3.09 -8.95 -9.60
N ASP A 169 -4.25 -9.60 -9.56
CA ASP A 169 -4.32 -11.01 -9.19
C ASP A 169 -3.70 -11.92 -10.26
N LYS A 170 -3.95 -11.62 -11.53
CA LYS A 170 -3.32 -12.36 -12.63
C LYS A 170 -1.81 -12.23 -12.64
N LEU A 171 -1.32 -11.01 -12.38
CA LEU A 171 0.11 -10.75 -12.27
C LEU A 171 0.74 -11.52 -11.11
N LEU A 172 0.10 -11.55 -9.95
CA LEU A 172 0.57 -12.30 -8.80
C LEU A 172 0.62 -13.80 -9.09
N GLN A 173 -0.41 -14.35 -9.74
CA GLN A 173 -0.43 -15.75 -10.16
C GLN A 173 0.69 -16.06 -11.16
N ALA A 174 0.92 -15.19 -12.15
CA ALA A 174 2.02 -15.32 -13.10
C ALA A 174 3.38 -15.35 -12.39
N THR A 175 3.57 -14.50 -11.40
CA THR A 175 4.80 -14.46 -10.59
C THR A 175 5.02 -15.77 -9.83
N TRP A 176 3.99 -16.31 -9.19
CA TRP A 176 4.10 -17.59 -8.48
C TRP A 176 4.43 -18.76 -9.41
N ASN A 177 3.93 -18.69 -10.64
CA ASN A 177 4.18 -19.71 -11.67
C ASN A 177 5.53 -19.53 -12.39
N GLY A 178 6.27 -18.45 -12.13
CA GLY A 178 7.53 -18.15 -12.82
C GLY A 178 7.34 -17.71 -14.28
N ASP A 179 6.16 -17.19 -14.64
CA ASP A 179 5.86 -16.72 -16.00
C ASP A 179 6.38 -15.29 -16.21
N GLU A 180 7.67 -15.20 -16.56
CA GLU A 180 8.41 -13.94 -16.74
C GLU A 180 7.78 -13.04 -17.81
N GLU A 181 7.27 -13.64 -18.90
CA GLU A 181 6.65 -12.89 -20.01
C GLU A 181 5.32 -12.28 -19.60
N ALA A 182 4.47 -13.05 -18.91
CA ALA A 182 3.21 -12.54 -18.39
C ALA A 182 3.42 -11.44 -17.33
N VAL A 183 4.45 -11.57 -16.47
CA VAL A 183 4.80 -10.53 -15.50
C VAL A 183 5.28 -9.27 -16.21
N ALA A 184 6.20 -9.36 -17.16
CA ALA A 184 6.70 -8.22 -17.92
C ALA A 184 5.55 -7.49 -18.64
N LYS A 185 4.65 -8.23 -19.28
CA LYS A 185 3.46 -7.67 -19.95
C LYS A 185 2.50 -7.00 -18.97
N GLY A 186 2.22 -7.63 -17.83
CA GLY A 186 1.37 -7.05 -16.79
C GLY A 186 1.95 -5.76 -16.21
N MET A 187 3.29 -5.66 -16.09
CA MET A 187 3.98 -4.43 -15.71
C MET A 187 3.85 -3.35 -16.77
N GLU A 188 3.96 -3.70 -18.06
CA GLU A 188 3.78 -2.76 -19.17
C GLU A 188 2.36 -2.20 -19.21
N GLU A 189 1.34 -3.03 -19.00
CA GLU A 189 -0.05 -2.61 -18.89
C GLU A 189 -0.27 -1.69 -17.67
N ALA A 190 0.29 -2.04 -16.51
CA ALA A 190 0.21 -1.21 -15.31
C ALA A 190 0.91 0.15 -15.52
N HIS A 191 2.05 0.17 -16.21
CA HIS A 191 2.77 1.40 -16.56
C HIS A 191 1.92 2.30 -17.48
N LEU A 192 1.36 1.75 -18.54
CA LEU A 192 0.50 2.52 -19.46
C LEU A 192 -0.70 3.13 -18.71
N ASN A 193 -1.25 2.40 -17.74
CA ASN A 193 -2.38 2.82 -16.92
C ASN A 193 -1.99 3.84 -15.84
N THR A 194 -0.72 3.96 -15.49
CA THR A 194 -0.19 4.93 -14.52
C THR A 194 0.59 6.06 -15.19
N SER A 195 0.45 6.24 -16.50
CA SER A 195 1.22 7.18 -17.32
C SER A 195 1.13 8.66 -16.91
N HIS A 196 0.17 9.01 -16.04
CA HIS A 196 0.06 10.34 -15.41
C HIS A 196 1.14 10.59 -14.32
N LEU A 197 1.70 9.53 -13.74
CA LEU A 197 2.90 9.67 -12.92
C LEU A 197 4.04 10.02 -13.88
N GLN A 198 4.72 11.14 -13.64
CA GLN A 198 5.92 11.47 -14.41
C GLN A 198 6.94 10.35 -14.17
N TYR A 199 7.07 9.47 -15.16
CA TYR A 199 7.91 8.28 -15.11
C TYR A 199 9.36 8.69 -15.36
N ASN A 200 9.95 9.35 -14.37
CA ASN A 200 11.26 9.97 -14.49
C ASN A 200 12.31 9.34 -13.58
N ASP A 201 11.90 8.45 -12.66
CA ASP A 201 12.80 7.86 -11.67
C ASP A 201 12.34 6.48 -11.18
N GLU A 202 13.20 5.85 -10.40
CA GLU A 202 13.01 4.54 -9.77
C GLU A 202 11.80 4.53 -8.80
N ASN A 203 11.45 5.67 -8.21
CA ASN A 203 10.30 5.78 -7.31
C ASN A 203 8.98 5.61 -8.08
N ALA A 204 8.87 6.17 -9.28
CA ALA A 204 7.68 6.00 -10.12
C ALA A 204 7.48 4.53 -10.52
N LEU A 205 8.57 3.82 -10.85
CA LEU A 205 8.54 2.39 -11.10
C LEU A 205 8.06 1.63 -9.85
N ASN A 206 8.59 1.98 -8.69
CA ASN A 206 8.23 1.38 -7.42
C ASN A 206 6.73 1.53 -7.10
N TYR A 207 6.13 2.71 -7.36
CA TYR A 207 4.69 2.91 -7.19
C TYR A 207 3.86 2.09 -8.18
N THR A 208 4.27 2.04 -9.44
CA THR A 208 3.58 1.22 -10.46
C THR A 208 3.57 -0.26 -10.08
N VAL A 209 4.73 -0.80 -9.68
CA VAL A 209 4.85 -2.19 -9.22
C VAL A 209 3.98 -2.46 -8.00
N SER A 210 3.89 -1.52 -7.06
CA SER A 210 3.04 -1.67 -5.88
C SER A 210 1.54 -1.70 -6.20
N LEU A 211 1.09 -0.97 -7.22
CA LEU A 211 -0.29 -1.05 -7.71
C LEU A 211 -0.53 -2.33 -8.50
N ALA A 212 0.43 -2.72 -9.33
CA ALA A 212 0.36 -3.94 -10.11
C ALA A 212 0.27 -5.19 -9.21
N TYR A 213 0.88 -5.17 -8.03
CA TYR A 213 0.78 -6.21 -7.01
C TYR A 213 -0.25 -5.90 -5.91
N TYR A 214 -1.29 -5.11 -6.19
CA TYR A 214 -2.29 -4.75 -5.19
C TYR A 214 -2.90 -5.97 -4.47
N SER A 215 -3.27 -7.02 -5.21
CA SER A 215 -3.87 -8.24 -4.67
C SER A 215 -2.92 -9.03 -3.73
N ALA A 216 -1.61 -8.84 -3.87
CA ALA A 216 -0.64 -9.47 -2.97
C ALA A 216 -0.87 -9.12 -1.50
N ARG A 217 -1.49 -7.97 -1.21
CA ARG A 217 -1.83 -7.54 0.16
C ARG A 217 -2.78 -8.51 0.88
N GLN A 218 -3.53 -9.31 0.15
CA GLN A 218 -4.35 -10.38 0.73
C GLN A 218 -3.49 -11.47 1.37
N TYR A 219 -2.40 -11.82 0.72
CA TYR A 219 -1.56 -12.97 1.06
C TYR A 219 -0.32 -12.59 1.84
N TYR A 220 0.16 -11.35 1.68
CA TYR A 220 1.48 -10.90 2.12
C TYR A 220 1.42 -9.63 2.97
N THR A 221 2.40 -9.51 3.84
CA THR A 221 2.86 -8.23 4.37
C THR A 221 3.91 -7.67 3.40
N LEU A 222 3.67 -6.48 2.85
CA LEU A 222 4.61 -5.79 1.96
C LEU A 222 5.55 -4.92 2.79
N ILE A 223 6.84 -5.12 2.63
CA ILE A 223 7.90 -4.29 3.22
C ILE A 223 8.66 -3.64 2.06
N ARG A 224 8.79 -2.33 2.09
CA ARG A 224 9.61 -1.55 1.16
C ARG A 224 10.93 -1.22 1.82
N GLU A 225 12.00 -1.16 1.01
CA GLU A 225 13.32 -0.80 1.48
C GLU A 225 13.74 -1.63 2.71
N LEU A 226 13.54 -2.96 2.63
CA LEU A 226 13.91 -3.84 3.73
C LEU A 226 15.43 -3.77 3.93
N PRO A 227 15.92 -3.33 5.11
CA PRO A 227 17.34 -3.33 5.42
C PRO A 227 17.88 -4.75 5.42
N THR A 228 18.92 -4.99 4.64
CA THR A 228 19.70 -6.23 4.66
C THR A 228 21.13 -5.89 5.03
N GLY A 229 21.93 -6.88 5.42
CA GLY A 229 23.28 -6.63 5.90
C GLY A 229 24.21 -5.88 4.93
N LYS A 230 23.86 -5.81 3.63
CA LYS A 230 24.68 -5.18 2.57
C LYS A 230 23.91 -4.18 1.70
N GLY A 231 22.68 -3.81 2.07
CA GLY A 231 21.88 -2.86 1.33
C GLY A 231 20.40 -2.93 1.69
N PHE A 232 19.55 -2.42 0.79
CA PHE A 232 18.09 -2.44 0.92
C PHE A 232 17.51 -3.18 -0.27
N ALA A 233 16.54 -4.07 -0.01
CA ALA A 233 15.72 -4.67 -1.06
C ALA A 233 14.54 -3.73 -1.35
N ASP A 234 14.25 -3.45 -2.62
CA ASP A 234 13.21 -2.48 -3.01
C ASP A 234 11.83 -2.87 -2.47
N MET A 235 11.45 -4.13 -2.67
CA MET A 235 10.21 -4.68 -2.13
C MET A 235 10.38 -6.12 -1.68
N VAL A 236 9.81 -6.42 -0.51
CA VAL A 236 9.75 -7.79 0.03
C VAL A 236 8.31 -8.10 0.41
N PHE A 237 7.83 -9.25 -0.05
CA PHE A 237 6.51 -9.79 0.24
C PHE A 237 6.66 -10.98 1.18
N LEU A 238 6.28 -10.81 2.45
CA LEU A 238 6.31 -11.86 3.46
C LEU A 238 4.95 -12.52 3.58
N PRO A 239 4.83 -13.85 3.36
CA PRO A 239 3.56 -14.54 3.53
C PRO A 239 3.00 -14.35 4.95
N LYS A 240 1.71 -14.03 5.03
CA LYS A 240 1.01 -14.04 6.32
C LYS A 240 0.91 -15.46 6.84
N LYS A 241 0.81 -15.65 8.16
CA LYS A 241 0.75 -16.98 8.80
C LYS A 241 -0.28 -17.93 8.17
N LYS A 242 -1.46 -17.39 7.82
CA LYS A 242 -2.54 -18.13 7.16
C LYS A 242 -2.18 -18.64 5.75
N TYR A 243 -1.19 -18.04 5.12
CA TYR A 243 -0.75 -18.32 3.75
C TYR A 243 0.74 -18.71 3.70
N ALA A 244 1.21 -19.40 4.75
CA ALA A 244 2.61 -19.83 4.86
C ALA A 244 3.05 -20.83 3.76
N ASP A 245 2.11 -21.39 3.00
CA ASP A 245 2.34 -22.20 1.80
C ASP A 245 2.81 -21.37 0.59
N LYS A 246 2.56 -20.06 0.59
CA LYS A 246 2.99 -19.17 -0.49
C LYS A 246 4.49 -18.84 -0.38
N PRO A 247 5.18 -18.66 -1.52
CA PRO A 247 6.58 -18.26 -1.50
C PRO A 247 6.74 -16.84 -0.94
N ALA A 248 7.77 -16.58 -0.15
CA ALA A 248 8.23 -15.22 0.06
C ALA A 248 8.78 -14.67 -1.25
N MET A 249 8.62 -13.37 -1.52
CA MET A 249 9.12 -12.79 -2.77
C MET A 249 10.01 -11.59 -2.46
N ILE A 250 11.15 -11.51 -3.13
CA ILE A 250 12.05 -10.35 -3.15
C ILE A 250 11.97 -9.78 -4.56
N VAL A 251 11.53 -8.55 -4.68
CA VAL A 251 11.43 -7.83 -5.96
C VAL A 251 12.46 -6.71 -5.96
N GLU A 252 13.35 -6.76 -6.93
CA GLU A 252 14.36 -5.73 -7.19
C GLU A 252 14.05 -5.05 -8.51
N LEU A 253 14.09 -3.74 -8.50
CA LEU A 253 13.75 -2.90 -9.62
C LEU A 253 15.01 -2.29 -10.25
N LYS A 254 15.06 -2.20 -11.56
CA LYS A 254 16.13 -1.53 -12.28
C LYS A 254 15.58 -0.64 -13.37
N TRP A 255 16.22 0.47 -13.52
CA TRP A 255 15.91 1.48 -14.52
C TRP A 255 17.05 1.58 -15.53
N ASP A 256 16.73 1.45 -16.82
CA ASP A 256 17.72 1.44 -17.92
C ASP A 256 18.84 0.39 -17.73
N ASP A 257 18.52 -0.75 -17.13
CA ASP A 257 19.42 -1.88 -16.95
C ASP A 257 18.66 -3.20 -17.27
N ASN A 258 19.28 -4.35 -17.10
CA ASN A 258 18.63 -5.63 -17.39
C ASN A 258 18.19 -6.36 -16.11
N ALA A 259 17.20 -7.26 -16.25
CA ALA A 259 16.64 -8.00 -15.14
C ALA A 259 17.64 -8.97 -14.47
N ASP A 260 18.65 -9.44 -15.22
CA ASP A 260 19.72 -10.29 -14.65
C ASP A 260 20.61 -9.49 -13.68
N THR A 261 20.76 -8.16 -13.88
CA THR A 261 21.45 -7.27 -12.95
C THR A 261 20.66 -7.16 -11.63
N ALA A 262 19.33 -7.06 -11.70
CA ALA A 262 18.49 -7.07 -10.51
C ALA A 262 18.65 -8.37 -9.71
N LEU A 263 18.61 -9.54 -10.38
CA LEU A 263 18.81 -10.83 -9.72
C LEU A 263 20.22 -10.98 -9.14
N ARG A 264 21.25 -10.50 -9.86
CA ARG A 264 22.62 -10.47 -9.32
C ARG A 264 22.70 -9.63 -8.05
N GLN A 265 22.03 -8.48 -8.02
CA GLN A 265 22.01 -7.63 -6.82
C GLN A 265 21.37 -8.34 -5.63
N ILE A 266 20.25 -9.06 -5.83
CA ILE A 266 19.61 -9.85 -4.76
C ILE A 266 20.62 -10.85 -4.18
N ARG A 267 21.38 -11.54 -5.03
CA ARG A 267 22.41 -12.54 -4.62
C ARG A 267 23.61 -11.89 -3.94
N ASP A 268 24.21 -10.87 -4.57
CA ASP A 268 25.43 -10.21 -4.08
C ASP A 268 25.20 -9.49 -2.75
N LYS A 269 24.01 -8.95 -2.54
CA LYS A 269 23.61 -8.29 -1.30
C LYS A 269 23.03 -9.24 -0.26
N GLN A 270 22.91 -10.54 -0.61
CA GLN A 270 22.43 -11.60 0.30
C GLN A 270 21.04 -11.25 0.91
N TYR A 271 20.14 -10.71 0.10
CA TYR A 271 18.82 -10.30 0.58
C TYR A 271 18.01 -11.48 1.15
N THR A 272 18.23 -12.68 0.62
CA THR A 272 17.58 -13.91 1.10
C THR A 272 17.99 -14.32 2.51
N GLU A 273 19.17 -13.90 2.99
CA GLU A 273 19.56 -14.15 4.38
C GLU A 273 18.67 -13.44 5.41
N ALA A 274 18.07 -12.29 5.04
CA ALA A 274 17.11 -11.61 5.89
C ALA A 274 15.79 -12.40 6.03
N LEU A 275 15.56 -13.39 5.14
CA LEU A 275 14.36 -14.22 5.09
C LEU A 275 14.63 -15.66 5.51
N LYS A 276 15.49 -15.90 6.50
CA LYS A 276 15.91 -17.23 6.94
C LYS A 276 14.77 -18.19 7.29
N ASP A 277 13.67 -17.66 7.78
CA ASP A 277 12.48 -18.43 8.17
C ASP A 277 11.69 -18.97 6.95
N TYR A 278 11.98 -18.46 5.75
CA TYR A 278 11.32 -18.82 4.49
C TYR A 278 12.22 -19.63 3.55
N LYS A 279 13.35 -20.18 4.06
CA LYS A 279 14.32 -20.93 3.26
C LYS A 279 13.68 -22.03 2.42
N GLY A 280 14.09 -22.10 1.15
CA GLY A 280 13.59 -23.08 0.18
C GLY A 280 12.24 -22.71 -0.46
N ASN A 281 11.61 -21.60 -0.06
CA ASN A 281 10.38 -21.08 -0.66
C ASN A 281 10.45 -19.57 -0.87
N ILE A 282 11.53 -19.10 -1.54
CA ILE A 282 11.73 -17.69 -1.88
C ILE A 282 11.79 -17.57 -3.40
N LEU A 283 11.04 -16.61 -3.95
CA LEU A 283 11.15 -16.16 -5.33
C LEU A 283 11.92 -14.84 -5.39
N CYS A 284 12.98 -14.82 -6.17
CA CYS A 284 13.74 -13.62 -6.51
C CYS A 284 13.23 -13.11 -7.85
N VAL A 285 12.73 -11.89 -7.88
CA VAL A 285 12.08 -11.28 -9.04
C VAL A 285 12.83 -10.01 -9.43
N GLY A 286 13.44 -9.98 -10.59
CA GLY A 286 14.05 -8.79 -11.17
C GLY A 286 13.10 -8.17 -12.19
N ILE A 287 12.73 -6.91 -12.01
CA ILE A 287 11.87 -6.15 -12.94
C ILE A 287 12.64 -4.94 -13.42
N THR A 288 12.63 -4.70 -14.72
CA THR A 288 13.28 -3.54 -15.30
C THR A 288 12.38 -2.76 -16.24
N TYR A 289 12.71 -1.49 -16.42
CA TYR A 289 12.13 -0.64 -17.45
C TYR A 289 13.25 0.00 -18.27
N ASP A 290 13.17 -0.13 -19.58
CA ASP A 290 14.06 0.49 -20.55
C ASP A 290 13.36 1.67 -21.23
N ARG A 291 13.91 2.88 -21.04
CA ARG A 291 13.33 4.12 -21.59
C ARG A 291 13.40 4.19 -23.12
N GLY A 292 14.41 3.57 -23.71
CA GLY A 292 14.62 3.61 -25.15
C GLY A 292 13.57 2.82 -25.90
N SER A 293 13.31 1.59 -25.47
CA SER A 293 12.29 0.71 -26.05
C SER A 293 10.90 0.88 -25.43
N LYS A 294 10.80 1.54 -24.26
CA LYS A 294 9.60 1.66 -23.43
C LYS A 294 9.03 0.30 -23.00
N LYS A 295 9.89 -0.67 -22.77
CA LYS A 295 9.50 -2.03 -22.41
C LYS A 295 9.95 -2.39 -21.01
N HIS A 296 9.16 -3.29 -20.40
CA HIS A 296 9.53 -3.97 -19.17
C HIS A 296 10.12 -5.34 -19.52
N THR A 297 11.07 -5.78 -18.70
CA THR A 297 11.52 -7.18 -18.68
C THR A 297 11.47 -7.72 -17.27
N CYS A 298 11.24 -9.02 -17.15
CA CYS A 298 11.19 -9.70 -15.86
C CYS A 298 12.07 -10.95 -15.90
N ARG A 299 12.70 -11.26 -14.79
CA ARG A 299 13.36 -12.53 -14.49
C ARG A 299 12.93 -13.03 -13.14
N ILE A 300 12.65 -14.33 -13.03
CA ILE A 300 12.18 -14.96 -11.80
C ILE A 300 13.03 -16.19 -11.54
N GLU A 301 13.67 -16.22 -10.38
CA GLU A 301 14.44 -17.38 -9.92
C GLU A 301 13.88 -17.87 -8.59
N LYS A 302 13.76 -19.16 -8.44
CA LYS A 302 13.49 -19.78 -7.13
C LYS A 302 14.81 -20.03 -6.43
N GLU A 303 14.96 -19.53 -5.20
CA GLU A 303 16.12 -19.86 -4.39
C GLU A 303 16.10 -21.37 -4.08
N THR A 304 17.10 -22.07 -4.59
CA THR A 304 17.42 -23.45 -4.21
C THR A 304 18.46 -23.39 -3.11
N THR A 305 18.11 -23.88 -1.94
CA THR A 305 19.03 -24.09 -0.80
C THR A 305 20.16 -24.99 -1.16
#